data_ce52d859d267fee5a48f8d68189bbfb4
#
_entry.id   ce52d859d267fee5a48f8d68189bbfb4
#
_cell.length_a   1.000
_cell.length_b   1.000
_cell.length_c   1.000
_cell.angle_alpha   90.00
_cell.angle_beta   90.00
_cell.angle_gamma   90.00
#
_symmetry.space_group_name_H-M   'P 1'
#
loop_
_entity.id
_entity.type
_entity.pdbx_description
1 polymer ?
#
loop_
_entity_poly.entity_id
_entity_poly.type
_entity_poly.pdbx_seq_one_letter_code
_entity_poly.pdbx_strand_id
1 'polypeptide(L)'
;MQIPISRALRRLCTSILLCALCAVPTARAGEDAFMPVDQIKRGMSGYGLSVFQGVKIDTFGVKILGVMQDAIGPGHDLILARLSGVGLDHTGVISGMSGSPVYVEGRLVGAIAYGWTYSKDPIGGITPIAPMLDVVQRKPVPKSPDTARRSIDFSPSGLSGDARLPQQATLKRLSTPVALTGFSGSASSVLQQALAPFGMDAVSSLGGHAETVDVPLKAGSGLGVQLISGDRSATAVGTLTWTDGERFVGFGHPMMHIGSTEMPATSVYVHQIIPNQINSFKLGSAVRALGTVYQDRQAGIGGRMGTTSAMLPVTVDITSGSETNRTEFSVIHHRDMTPILVRSVLISAMESAEKITGDAALSLRATIALRNGQSVEYEQFYSGSSAALVASAEAVQPMVAIARSPFTGIEVDSVHFAADVREQLSQARITGVRLSNAQLRAGQQYEV
;
A
#
# COMPACT_ATOMS: atom_id res chain seq x y z
N MET A 1 52.45 -69.59 -31.24
CA MET A 1 52.02 -68.50 -32.12
C MET A 1 50.80 -67.86 -31.42
N GLN A 2 51.05 -66.81 -30.66
CA GLN A 2 50.04 -66.11 -29.86
C GLN A 2 49.54 -64.92 -30.66
N ILE A 3 48.21 -64.80 -30.83
CA ILE A 3 47.56 -63.67 -31.48
C ILE A 3 47.08 -62.71 -30.40
N PRO A 4 47.47 -61.43 -30.38
CA PRO A 4 47.01 -60.48 -29.37
C PRO A 4 45.64 -59.91 -29.79
N ILE A 5 44.62 -60.08 -28.87
CA ILE A 5 43.28 -59.48 -28.98
C ILE A 5 43.46 -58.00 -28.59
N SER A 6 43.09 -57.13 -29.50
CA SER A 6 43.26 -55.68 -29.39
C SER A 6 42.41 -55.01 -28.30
N ARG A 7 43.06 -54.06 -27.64
CA ARG A 7 42.49 -53.23 -26.56
C ARG A 7 41.29 -52.32 -26.98
N ALA A 8 40.86 -52.42 -28.25
CA ALA A 8 39.77 -51.58 -28.81
C ALA A 8 38.35 -52.06 -28.40
N LEU A 9 38.18 -53.35 -28.08
CA LEU A 9 36.83 -53.91 -27.80
C LEU A 9 36.36 -53.76 -26.35
N ARG A 10 37.24 -53.34 -25.42
CA ARG A 10 36.86 -53.09 -24.01
C ARG A 10 36.39 -51.67 -23.74
N ARG A 11 36.54 -50.72 -24.68
CA ARG A 11 36.10 -49.33 -24.50
C ARG A 11 34.69 -49.04 -25.06
N LEU A 12 34.10 -49.96 -25.82
CA LEU A 12 32.78 -49.76 -26.44
C LEU A 12 31.62 -50.24 -25.55
N CYS A 13 31.87 -51.11 -24.58
CA CYS A 13 30.82 -51.59 -23.67
C CYS A 13 30.64 -50.73 -22.42
N THR A 14 31.60 -49.83 -22.07
CA THR A 14 31.50 -48.95 -20.88
C THR A 14 30.85 -47.60 -21.18
N SER A 15 30.71 -47.21 -22.45
CA SER A 15 30.12 -45.92 -22.83
C SER A 15 28.61 -45.97 -23.09
N ILE A 16 28.00 -47.16 -23.17
CA ILE A 16 26.54 -47.32 -23.40
C ILE A 16 25.76 -47.43 -22.06
N LEU A 17 26.45 -47.69 -20.94
CA LEU A 17 25.75 -47.84 -19.63
C LEU A 17 25.68 -46.54 -18.80
N LEU A 18 26.22 -45.40 -19.28
CA LEU A 18 26.27 -44.16 -18.53
C LEU A 18 25.31 -43.07 -19.07
N CYS A 19 24.55 -43.34 -20.12
CA CYS A 19 23.56 -42.38 -20.68
C CYS A 19 22.10 -42.68 -20.31
N ALA A 20 21.83 -43.67 -19.46
CA ALA A 20 20.45 -44.06 -19.11
C ALA A 20 19.95 -43.55 -17.73
N LEU A 21 20.69 -42.67 -17.04
CA LEU A 21 20.32 -42.22 -15.71
C LEU A 21 20.37 -40.70 -15.53
N CYS A 22 19.73 -39.95 -16.39
CA CYS A 22 19.37 -38.54 -16.08
C CYS A 22 18.17 -38.08 -16.91
N ALA A 23 17.13 -38.91 -17.01
CA ALA A 23 15.80 -38.38 -17.25
C ALA A 23 15.20 -38.05 -15.87
N VAL A 24 15.64 -36.93 -15.28
CA VAL A 24 14.86 -36.29 -14.21
C VAL A 24 13.53 -35.92 -14.88
N PRO A 25 12.39 -36.47 -14.45
CA PRO A 25 11.10 -36.00 -14.93
C PRO A 25 11.02 -34.52 -14.52
N THR A 26 11.09 -33.60 -15.47
CA THR A 26 10.61 -32.25 -15.26
C THR A 26 9.15 -32.40 -14.90
N ALA A 27 8.86 -32.39 -13.60
CA ALA A 27 7.50 -32.29 -13.10
C ALA A 27 6.89 -31.06 -13.78
N ARG A 28 5.93 -31.29 -14.66
CA ARG A 28 5.02 -30.25 -15.14
C ARG A 28 4.32 -29.72 -13.91
N ALA A 29 4.82 -28.64 -13.33
CA ALA A 29 4.13 -27.84 -12.32
C ALA A 29 2.94 -27.16 -13.03
N GLY A 30 1.84 -27.88 -13.24
CA GLY A 30 0.73 -27.36 -14.02
C GLY A 30 -0.61 -27.40 -13.28
N GLU A 31 -1.19 -28.53 -13.09
CA GLU A 31 -2.58 -28.62 -12.58
C GLU A 31 -2.65 -29.17 -11.14
N ASP A 32 -1.68 -29.89 -10.68
CA ASP A 32 -1.66 -30.50 -9.33
C ASP A 32 -1.16 -29.52 -8.22
N ALA A 33 -0.65 -28.33 -8.59
CA ALA A 33 -0.14 -27.37 -7.60
C ALA A 33 -1.23 -26.60 -6.86
N PHE A 34 -2.45 -26.55 -7.40
CA PHE A 34 -3.58 -25.80 -6.86
C PHE A 34 -4.74 -26.73 -6.52
N MET A 35 -5.45 -26.44 -5.43
CA MET A 35 -6.66 -27.15 -5.05
C MET A 35 -7.88 -26.25 -5.31
N PRO A 36 -8.77 -26.61 -6.23
CA PRO A 36 -10.01 -25.90 -6.47
C PRO A 36 -10.92 -25.89 -5.23
N VAL A 37 -11.75 -24.84 -5.10
CA VAL A 37 -12.60 -24.64 -3.92
C VAL A 37 -13.64 -25.75 -3.69
N ASP A 38 -14.13 -26.37 -4.75
CA ASP A 38 -15.08 -27.49 -4.74
C ASP A 38 -14.51 -28.79 -4.16
N GLN A 39 -13.18 -28.93 -4.14
CA GLN A 39 -12.48 -30.05 -3.49
C GLN A 39 -12.28 -29.84 -2.00
N ILE A 40 -12.45 -28.62 -1.49
CA ILE A 40 -12.25 -28.27 -0.10
C ILE A 40 -13.40 -28.78 0.75
N LYS A 41 -13.07 -29.59 1.78
CA LYS A 41 -14.05 -30.18 2.69
C LYS A 41 -13.79 -29.77 4.14
N ARG A 42 -14.86 -29.64 4.91
CA ARG A 42 -14.80 -29.44 6.35
C ARG A 42 -13.97 -30.53 7.02
N GLY A 43 -13.09 -30.14 7.94
CA GLY A 43 -12.24 -31.04 8.68
C GLY A 43 -10.86 -31.28 8.07
N MET A 44 -10.63 -30.91 6.81
CA MET A 44 -9.30 -30.95 6.22
C MET A 44 -8.32 -30.10 7.03
N SER A 45 -7.10 -30.60 7.15
CA SER A 45 -6.00 -29.92 7.83
C SER A 45 -4.90 -29.55 6.83
N GLY A 46 -4.25 -28.43 7.10
CA GLY A 46 -3.21 -27.91 6.24
C GLY A 46 -2.30 -26.97 7.02
N TYR A 47 -1.55 -26.18 6.30
CA TYR A 47 -0.67 -25.18 6.86
C TYR A 47 -0.67 -23.90 6.02
N GLY A 48 -0.31 -22.81 6.66
CA GLY A 48 -0.07 -21.55 5.98
C GLY A 48 1.35 -21.04 6.24
N LEU A 49 1.79 -20.10 5.38
CA LEU A 49 3.13 -19.52 5.46
C LEU A 49 3.03 -18.01 5.64
N SER A 50 3.84 -17.46 6.55
CA SER A 50 3.92 -16.01 6.76
C SER A 50 5.21 -15.63 7.46
N VAL A 51 5.60 -14.36 7.38
CA VAL A 51 6.68 -13.81 8.19
C VAL A 51 6.09 -13.21 9.46
N PHE A 52 6.58 -13.59 10.63
CA PHE A 52 6.19 -13.02 11.92
C PHE A 52 7.30 -12.19 12.57
N GLN A 53 8.55 -12.43 12.17
CA GLN A 53 9.72 -11.66 12.60
C GLN A 53 10.83 -11.71 11.56
N GLY A 54 11.49 -10.59 11.33
CA GLY A 54 12.57 -10.47 10.36
C GLY A 54 12.08 -10.70 8.92
N VAL A 55 12.71 -11.68 8.27
CA VAL A 55 12.39 -12.13 6.90
C VAL A 55 12.12 -13.64 6.85
N LYS A 56 12.19 -14.29 8.00
CA LYS A 56 11.99 -15.73 8.12
C LYS A 56 10.53 -16.08 7.90
N ILE A 57 10.27 -16.96 6.95
CA ILE A 57 8.94 -17.51 6.71
C ILE A 57 8.71 -18.64 7.71
N ASP A 58 7.71 -18.47 8.55
CA ASP A 58 7.26 -19.48 9.51
C ASP A 58 5.96 -20.14 9.05
N THR A 59 5.71 -21.32 9.58
CA THR A 59 4.52 -22.13 9.27
C THR A 59 3.52 -22.04 10.42
N PHE A 60 2.24 -21.85 10.10
CA PHE A 60 1.13 -21.92 11.05
C PHE A 60 0.14 -23.00 10.64
N GLY A 61 -0.54 -23.60 11.62
CA GLY A 61 -1.54 -24.64 11.38
C GLY A 61 -2.86 -24.07 10.86
N VAL A 62 -3.53 -24.84 9.97
CA VAL A 62 -4.83 -24.47 9.39
C VAL A 62 -5.77 -25.67 9.46
N LYS A 63 -6.99 -25.47 10.00
CA LYS A 63 -8.06 -26.47 10.00
C LYS A 63 -9.29 -25.88 9.29
N ILE A 64 -9.70 -26.49 8.20
CA ILE A 64 -10.85 -26.04 7.42
C ILE A 64 -12.15 -26.29 8.18
N LEU A 65 -12.94 -25.25 8.34
CA LEU A 65 -14.25 -25.27 9.00
C LEU A 65 -15.39 -25.41 7.99
N GLY A 66 -15.18 -25.04 6.73
CA GLY A 66 -16.15 -25.12 5.65
C GLY A 66 -15.88 -24.11 4.53
N VAL A 67 -16.74 -24.13 3.52
CA VAL A 67 -16.76 -23.14 2.45
C VAL A 67 -18.07 -22.37 2.55
N MET A 68 -18.00 -21.05 2.50
CA MET A 68 -19.12 -20.12 2.45
C MET A 68 -19.27 -19.66 1.01
N GLN A 69 -20.33 -20.11 0.34
CA GLN A 69 -20.61 -19.70 -1.04
C GLN A 69 -21.08 -18.26 -1.10
N ASP A 70 -20.65 -17.53 -2.11
CA ASP A 70 -21.02 -16.13 -2.37
C ASP A 70 -20.84 -15.18 -1.15
N ALA A 71 -19.94 -15.51 -0.22
CA ALA A 71 -19.80 -14.83 1.07
C ALA A 71 -19.42 -13.35 0.95
N ILE A 72 -18.77 -12.97 -0.14
CA ILE A 72 -18.25 -11.61 -0.37
C ILE A 72 -18.97 -10.94 -1.55
N GLY A 73 -19.84 -11.68 -2.20
CA GLY A 73 -20.60 -11.27 -3.37
C GLY A 73 -20.77 -12.42 -4.36
N PRO A 74 -21.62 -12.27 -5.36
CA PRO A 74 -21.90 -13.34 -6.33
C PRO A 74 -20.61 -13.86 -6.99
N GLY A 75 -20.40 -15.18 -6.95
CA GLY A 75 -19.21 -15.85 -7.49
C GLY A 75 -17.94 -15.69 -6.65
N HIS A 76 -18.05 -15.17 -5.42
CA HIS A 76 -16.92 -14.97 -4.52
C HIS A 76 -17.07 -15.81 -3.24
N ASP A 77 -16.66 -17.06 -3.33
CA ASP A 77 -16.62 -17.99 -2.21
C ASP A 77 -15.52 -17.62 -1.22
N LEU A 78 -15.70 -18.04 0.02
CA LEU A 78 -14.72 -17.89 1.09
C LEU A 78 -14.52 -19.23 1.81
N ILE A 79 -13.27 -19.65 2.00
CA ILE A 79 -12.93 -20.82 2.77
C ILE A 79 -12.73 -20.37 4.23
N LEU A 80 -13.53 -20.93 5.13
CA LEU A 80 -13.46 -20.65 6.57
C LEU A 80 -12.48 -21.60 7.23
N ALA A 81 -11.54 -21.07 8.03
CA ALA A 81 -10.53 -21.88 8.70
C ALA A 81 -10.23 -21.37 10.11
N ARG A 82 -9.88 -22.29 11.00
CA ARG A 82 -9.23 -22.00 12.29
C ARG A 82 -7.73 -22.09 12.10
N LEU A 83 -7.03 -21.09 12.57
CA LEU A 83 -5.57 -21.01 12.55
C LEU A 83 -5.00 -21.42 13.90
N SER A 84 -3.73 -21.82 13.95
CA SER A 84 -3.05 -22.22 15.20
C SER A 84 -1.53 -22.09 15.08
N GLY A 85 -0.87 -22.06 16.23
CA GLY A 85 0.60 -21.94 16.28
C GLY A 85 1.09 -20.49 16.15
N VAL A 86 2.38 -20.28 16.23
CA VAL A 86 3.09 -18.98 16.13
C VAL A 86 2.46 -17.85 16.94
N GLY A 87 1.83 -18.16 18.07
CA GLY A 87 1.18 -17.18 18.96
C GLY A 87 -0.22 -16.74 18.52
N LEU A 88 -0.81 -17.32 17.49
CA LEU A 88 -2.14 -16.92 16.96
C LEU A 88 -3.28 -17.14 17.97
N ASP A 89 -3.13 -18.08 18.91
CA ASP A 89 -4.11 -18.25 20.01
C ASP A 89 -4.19 -17.03 20.94
N HIS A 90 -3.12 -16.21 20.97
CA HIS A 90 -3.05 -14.98 21.75
C HIS A 90 -3.39 -13.74 20.90
N THR A 91 -2.88 -13.67 19.67
CA THR A 91 -3.02 -12.49 18.82
C THR A 91 -4.29 -12.47 17.97
N GLY A 92 -4.93 -13.62 17.78
CA GLY A 92 -5.94 -13.78 16.73
C GLY A 92 -5.32 -13.75 15.33
N VAL A 93 -6.17 -13.52 14.33
CA VAL A 93 -5.72 -13.28 12.95
C VAL A 93 -5.12 -11.87 12.85
N ILE A 94 -3.90 -11.77 12.34
CA ILE A 94 -3.07 -10.57 12.39
C ILE A 94 -3.19 -9.76 11.10
N SER A 95 -3.41 -8.45 11.21
CA SER A 95 -3.29 -7.52 10.08
C SER A 95 -1.87 -7.54 9.50
N GLY A 96 -1.78 -7.64 8.16
CA GLY A 96 -0.52 -7.91 7.45
C GLY A 96 -0.27 -9.41 7.19
N MET A 97 -1.06 -10.35 7.77
CA MET A 97 -1.13 -11.74 7.28
C MET A 97 -1.95 -11.85 5.98
N SER A 98 -2.64 -10.82 5.57
CA SER A 98 -3.35 -10.75 4.30
C SER A 98 -2.44 -11.19 3.16
N GLY A 99 -2.83 -12.22 2.40
CA GLY A 99 -2.01 -12.84 1.37
C GLY A 99 -1.18 -14.04 1.84
N SER A 100 -1.19 -14.42 3.11
CA SER A 100 -0.49 -15.62 3.59
C SER A 100 -1.03 -16.86 2.88
N PRO A 101 -0.22 -17.57 2.06
CA PRO A 101 -0.67 -18.74 1.32
C PRO A 101 -1.03 -19.86 2.26
N VAL A 102 -2.10 -20.58 1.92
CA VAL A 102 -2.59 -21.75 2.65
C VAL A 102 -2.55 -22.97 1.76
N TYR A 103 -2.03 -24.06 2.30
CA TYR A 103 -1.87 -25.34 1.62
C TYR A 103 -2.66 -26.44 2.34
N VAL A 104 -3.35 -27.26 1.56
CA VAL A 104 -4.00 -28.49 2.00
C VAL A 104 -3.49 -29.62 1.09
N GLU A 105 -3.06 -30.74 1.70
CA GLU A 105 -2.45 -31.87 0.96
C GLU A 105 -1.29 -31.43 0.03
N GLY A 106 -0.53 -30.39 0.43
CA GLY A 106 0.60 -29.86 -0.35
C GLY A 106 0.19 -28.96 -1.51
N ARG A 107 -1.10 -28.77 -1.78
CA ARG A 107 -1.64 -27.92 -2.86
C ARG A 107 -2.10 -26.57 -2.32
N LEU A 108 -1.81 -25.49 -3.03
CA LEU A 108 -2.22 -24.14 -2.67
C LEU A 108 -3.73 -23.96 -2.86
N VAL A 109 -4.44 -23.66 -1.77
CA VAL A 109 -5.90 -23.47 -1.79
C VAL A 109 -6.31 -22.00 -1.89
N GLY A 110 -5.46 -21.08 -1.44
CA GLY A 110 -5.74 -19.66 -1.41
C GLY A 110 -4.90 -18.91 -0.39
N ALA A 111 -5.38 -17.74 0.04
CA ALA A 111 -4.66 -16.89 0.99
C ALA A 111 -5.57 -16.34 2.09
N ILE A 112 -5.01 -16.19 3.30
CA ILE A 112 -5.68 -15.49 4.41
C ILE A 112 -6.01 -14.05 3.98
N ALA A 113 -7.26 -13.63 4.17
CA ALA A 113 -7.73 -12.34 3.70
C ALA A 113 -8.80 -11.68 4.58
N TYR A 114 -9.56 -12.47 5.32
CA TYR A 114 -10.72 -12.01 6.10
C TYR A 114 -10.66 -12.49 7.54
N GLY A 115 -11.34 -11.78 8.42
CA GLY A 115 -11.46 -12.14 9.84
C GLY A 115 -12.66 -11.44 10.49
N TRP A 116 -12.79 -11.63 11.80
CA TRP A 116 -13.80 -10.97 12.63
C TRP A 116 -13.11 -10.15 13.71
N THR A 117 -13.49 -8.91 13.84
CA THR A 117 -13.05 -8.09 14.97
C THR A 117 -13.56 -8.71 16.28
N TYR A 118 -12.74 -8.72 17.30
CA TYR A 118 -13.04 -9.29 18.62
C TYR A 118 -13.33 -10.81 18.62
N SER A 119 -12.90 -11.53 17.59
CA SER A 119 -12.99 -12.99 17.61
C SER A 119 -12.14 -13.57 18.76
N LYS A 120 -12.74 -14.43 19.59
CA LYS A 120 -12.01 -15.14 20.67
C LYS A 120 -11.07 -16.20 20.13
N ASP A 121 -11.44 -16.82 19.02
CA ASP A 121 -10.66 -17.83 18.34
C ASP A 121 -9.99 -17.23 17.09
N PRO A 122 -8.81 -17.72 16.69
CA PRO A 122 -8.13 -17.28 15.47
C PRO A 122 -8.82 -17.88 14.23
N ILE A 123 -10.05 -17.47 13.95
CA ILE A 123 -10.82 -17.88 12.79
C ILE A 123 -10.64 -16.84 11.69
N GLY A 124 -10.18 -17.30 10.52
CA GLY A 124 -9.97 -16.46 9.34
C GLY A 124 -10.69 -16.99 8.11
N GLY A 125 -10.88 -16.08 7.16
CA GLY A 125 -11.38 -16.37 5.83
C GLY A 125 -10.23 -16.40 4.82
N ILE A 126 -10.25 -17.39 3.95
CA ILE A 126 -9.26 -17.62 2.90
C ILE A 126 -9.93 -17.34 1.56
N THR A 127 -9.39 -16.40 0.81
CA THR A 127 -9.76 -16.19 -0.60
C THR A 127 -9.23 -17.35 -1.43
N PRO A 128 -10.06 -18.05 -2.21
CA PRO A 128 -9.61 -19.15 -3.07
C PRO A 128 -8.56 -18.69 -4.09
N ILE A 129 -7.65 -19.61 -4.45
CA ILE A 129 -6.50 -19.28 -5.32
C ILE A 129 -6.90 -18.94 -6.76
N ALA A 130 -7.95 -19.58 -7.32
CA ALA A 130 -8.31 -19.38 -8.71
C ALA A 130 -8.63 -17.92 -9.06
N PRO A 131 -9.55 -17.20 -8.34
CA PRO A 131 -9.80 -15.79 -8.62
C PRO A 131 -8.56 -14.89 -8.33
N MET A 132 -7.63 -15.31 -7.47
CA MET A 132 -6.38 -14.58 -7.25
C MET A 132 -5.45 -14.68 -8.48
N LEU A 133 -5.35 -15.85 -9.10
CA LEU A 133 -4.56 -16.04 -10.32
C LEU A 133 -5.14 -15.26 -11.50
N ASP A 134 -6.47 -15.13 -11.57
CA ASP A 134 -7.13 -14.30 -12.58
C ASP A 134 -6.71 -12.83 -12.49
N VAL A 135 -6.37 -12.33 -11.30
CA VAL A 135 -5.87 -10.95 -11.13
C VAL A 135 -4.60 -10.72 -11.92
N VAL A 136 -3.64 -11.67 -11.88
CA VAL A 136 -2.35 -11.52 -12.56
C VAL A 136 -2.39 -11.83 -14.06
N GLN A 137 -3.44 -12.50 -14.52
CA GLN A 137 -3.64 -12.75 -15.95
C GLN A 137 -4.21 -11.52 -16.68
N ARG A 138 -4.81 -10.58 -15.95
CA ARG A 138 -5.35 -9.35 -16.53
C ARG A 138 -4.21 -8.46 -16.99
N LYS A 139 -4.23 -8.11 -18.29
CA LYS A 139 -3.25 -7.17 -18.83
C LYS A 139 -3.43 -5.80 -18.17
N PRO A 140 -2.33 -5.06 -17.93
CA PRO A 140 -2.43 -3.65 -17.59
C PRO A 140 -3.25 -2.94 -18.68
N VAL A 141 -4.30 -2.25 -18.28
CA VAL A 141 -5.02 -1.38 -19.21
C VAL A 141 -4.23 -0.07 -19.25
N PRO A 142 -3.75 0.38 -20.41
CA PRO A 142 -3.15 1.71 -20.52
C PRO A 142 -4.13 2.73 -19.93
N LYS A 143 -3.62 3.69 -19.17
CA LYS A 143 -4.43 4.79 -18.65
C LYS A 143 -5.02 5.52 -19.86
N SER A 144 -6.25 5.16 -20.25
CA SER A 144 -6.99 5.94 -21.24
C SER A 144 -7.51 7.18 -20.55
N PRO A 145 -7.39 8.36 -21.18
CA PRO A 145 -7.98 9.59 -20.64
C PRO A 145 -9.48 9.46 -20.33
N ASP A 146 -10.17 8.57 -21.02
CA ASP A 146 -11.61 8.33 -20.85
C ASP A 146 -11.98 7.41 -19.67
N THR A 147 -11.08 6.55 -19.18
CA THR A 147 -11.36 5.71 -18.00
C THR A 147 -11.31 6.52 -16.70
N ALA A 148 -10.70 7.70 -16.70
CA ALA A 148 -10.76 8.65 -15.58
C ALA A 148 -12.16 9.24 -15.35
N ARG A 149 -13.08 9.15 -16.32
CA ARG A 149 -14.43 9.73 -16.24
C ARG A 149 -15.43 8.93 -15.42
N ARG A 150 -15.15 7.71 -15.06
CA ARG A 150 -15.98 6.95 -14.10
C ARG A 150 -15.41 7.09 -12.70
N SER A 151 -15.46 8.31 -12.16
CA SER A 151 -15.42 8.48 -10.71
C SER A 151 -16.69 7.85 -10.16
N ILE A 152 -16.57 6.71 -9.49
CA ILE A 152 -17.57 6.34 -8.51
C ILE A 152 -17.44 7.41 -7.44
N ASP A 153 -18.47 8.23 -7.33
CA ASP A 153 -18.54 9.28 -6.32
C ASP A 153 -18.71 8.59 -4.96
N PHE A 154 -17.59 8.28 -4.32
CA PHE A 154 -17.55 7.85 -2.93
C PHE A 154 -17.71 9.07 -2.01
N SER A 155 -18.74 9.87 -2.24
CA SER A 155 -19.20 10.78 -1.19
C SER A 155 -19.75 9.92 -0.05
N PRO A 156 -19.24 10.07 1.19
CA PRO A 156 -19.76 9.33 2.34
C PRO A 156 -21.22 9.64 2.69
N SER A 157 -21.84 10.57 1.97
CA SER A 157 -23.18 11.09 2.22
C SER A 157 -24.35 10.16 1.84
N GLY A 158 -24.10 8.97 1.31
CA GLY A 158 -25.15 8.03 0.90
C GLY A 158 -25.46 6.87 1.86
N LEU A 159 -24.67 6.66 2.91
CA LEU A 159 -24.88 5.56 3.89
C LEU A 159 -25.12 6.06 5.30
N SER A 160 -25.82 7.17 5.45
CA SER A 160 -26.45 7.58 6.72
C SER A 160 -27.75 6.80 6.95
N GLY A 161 -27.67 5.49 6.80
CA GLY A 161 -28.68 4.57 7.31
C GLY A 161 -28.21 4.11 8.69
N ASP A 162 -28.89 4.54 9.73
CA ASP A 162 -28.72 4.14 11.14
C ASP A 162 -29.06 2.64 11.37
N ALA A 163 -28.56 1.76 10.52
CA ALA A 163 -28.52 0.34 10.78
C ALA A 163 -27.28 0.04 11.63
N ARG A 164 -27.40 0.28 12.92
CA ARG A 164 -26.51 -0.27 13.96
C ARG A 164 -26.67 -1.80 13.98
N LEU A 165 -26.20 -2.47 12.94
CA LEU A 165 -25.88 -3.89 13.05
C LEU A 165 -24.78 -4.00 14.11
N PRO A 166 -24.85 -4.97 15.02
CA PRO A 166 -23.78 -5.18 16.00
C PRO A 166 -22.48 -5.34 15.25
N GLN A 167 -21.53 -4.42 15.40
CA GLN A 167 -20.23 -4.44 14.70
C GLN A 167 -19.43 -5.73 14.98
N GLN A 168 -19.87 -6.52 15.95
CA GLN A 168 -19.21 -7.69 16.49
C GLN A 168 -19.38 -8.97 15.69
N ALA A 169 -20.34 -9.04 14.76
CA ALA A 169 -20.63 -10.27 14.01
C ALA A 169 -20.31 -10.20 12.50
N THR A 170 -19.76 -9.09 12.04
CA THR A 170 -19.56 -8.89 10.61
C THR A 170 -18.19 -9.39 10.17
N LEU A 171 -18.18 -10.27 9.18
CA LEU A 171 -16.97 -10.65 8.45
C LEU A 171 -16.41 -9.41 7.74
N LYS A 172 -15.14 -9.13 7.97
CA LYS A 172 -14.44 -8.00 7.32
C LYS A 172 -13.16 -8.50 6.68
N ARG A 173 -12.74 -7.83 5.60
CA ARG A 173 -11.35 -7.98 5.14
C ARG A 173 -10.41 -7.60 6.28
N LEU A 174 -9.28 -8.26 6.36
CA LEU A 174 -8.25 -7.86 7.33
C LEU A 174 -7.81 -6.44 6.99
N SER A 175 -7.63 -5.60 8.01
CA SER A 175 -7.08 -4.28 7.74
C SER A 175 -5.64 -4.39 7.27
N THR A 176 -5.23 -3.46 6.41
CA THR A 176 -3.87 -3.40 5.90
C THR A 176 -3.10 -2.38 6.72
N PRO A 177 -2.10 -2.80 7.52
CA PRO A 177 -1.26 -1.84 8.23
C PRO A 177 -0.41 -1.06 7.23
N VAL A 178 -0.41 0.25 7.36
CA VAL A 178 0.47 1.16 6.61
C VAL A 178 1.54 1.66 7.55
N ALA A 179 2.73 1.10 7.42
CA ALA A 179 3.88 1.46 8.23
C ALA A 179 4.39 2.86 7.86
N LEU A 180 4.34 3.77 8.82
CA LEU A 180 4.79 5.16 8.69
C LEU A 180 6.15 5.34 9.37
N THR A 181 7.15 5.79 8.62
CA THR A 181 8.48 6.09 9.14
C THR A 181 8.78 7.58 9.00
N GLY A 182 9.13 8.23 10.10
CA GLY A 182 9.56 9.63 10.13
C GLY A 182 8.43 10.66 10.10
N PHE A 183 7.17 10.26 10.16
CA PHE A 183 6.03 11.18 10.16
C PHE A 183 5.75 11.76 11.56
N SER A 184 5.35 13.03 11.58
CA SER A 184 4.83 13.70 12.76
C SER A 184 3.42 13.20 13.14
N GLY A 185 2.98 13.51 14.35
CA GLY A 185 1.65 13.12 14.84
C GLY A 185 0.51 13.68 14.00
N SER A 186 0.59 14.96 13.61
CA SER A 186 -0.43 15.63 12.77
C SER A 186 -0.48 15.02 11.37
N ALA A 187 0.67 14.79 10.75
CA ALA A 187 0.75 14.13 9.44
C ALA A 187 0.21 12.69 9.49
N SER A 188 0.56 11.93 10.53
CA SER A 188 0.03 10.58 10.76
C SER A 188 -1.48 10.58 10.91
N SER A 189 -2.06 11.57 11.60
CA SER A 189 -3.52 11.72 11.77
C SER A 189 -4.22 12.01 10.44
N VAL A 190 -3.64 12.86 9.59
CA VAL A 190 -4.17 13.13 8.23
C VAL A 190 -4.13 11.87 7.38
N LEU A 191 -3.03 11.12 7.41
CA LEU A 191 -2.92 9.85 6.70
C LEU A 191 -3.93 8.82 7.22
N GLN A 192 -4.09 8.66 8.55
CA GLN A 192 -5.06 7.74 9.13
C GLN A 192 -6.48 8.05 8.64
N GLN A 193 -6.89 9.32 8.65
CA GLN A 193 -8.22 9.73 8.17
C GLN A 193 -8.42 9.40 6.68
N ALA A 194 -7.38 9.58 5.87
CA ALA A 194 -7.44 9.31 4.43
C ALA A 194 -7.43 7.81 4.10
N LEU A 195 -6.74 7.00 4.90
CA LEU A 195 -6.56 5.57 4.69
C LEU A 195 -7.70 4.72 5.28
N ALA A 196 -8.36 5.22 6.34
CA ALA A 196 -9.43 4.50 7.05
C ALA A 196 -10.59 4.04 6.15
N PRO A 197 -11.10 4.84 5.17
CA PRO A 197 -12.16 4.39 4.27
C PRO A 197 -11.78 3.17 3.42
N PHE A 198 -10.48 2.95 3.21
CA PHE A 198 -9.95 1.80 2.48
C PHE A 198 -9.64 0.61 3.42
N GLY A 199 -9.96 0.70 4.72
CA GLY A 199 -9.62 -0.33 5.72
C GLY A 199 -8.11 -0.48 5.88
N MET A 200 -7.38 0.61 5.74
CA MET A 200 -5.95 0.70 5.99
C MET A 200 -5.70 1.46 7.29
N ASP A 201 -4.81 0.94 8.13
CA ASP A 201 -4.47 1.51 9.43
C ASP A 201 -3.04 2.07 9.40
N ALA A 202 -2.92 3.40 9.59
CA ALA A 202 -1.63 4.04 9.72
C ALA A 202 -0.99 3.65 11.07
N VAL A 203 0.18 3.02 11.03
CA VAL A 203 0.91 2.59 12.21
C VAL A 203 2.31 3.19 12.19
N SER A 204 2.70 3.88 13.27
CA SER A 204 4.07 4.38 13.39
C SER A 204 5.06 3.22 13.44
N SER A 205 6.02 3.23 12.54
CA SER A 205 7.07 2.24 12.46
C SER A 205 8.37 2.81 13.03
N LEU A 206 9.21 1.92 13.56
CA LEU A 206 10.54 2.28 13.98
C LEU A 206 11.33 2.78 12.76
N GLY A 207 11.81 4.02 12.83
CA GLY A 207 12.73 4.57 11.83
C GLY A 207 14.05 3.78 11.89
N GLY A 208 14.51 3.41 10.74
CA GLY A 208 15.79 2.74 10.54
C GLY A 208 15.75 2.20 9.12
N HIS A 209 16.82 2.39 8.38
CA HIS A 209 17.05 1.59 7.20
C HIS A 209 17.08 0.15 7.70
N ALA A 210 16.07 -0.65 7.39
CA ALA A 210 16.23 -2.09 7.50
C ALA A 210 17.54 -2.38 6.76
N GLU A 211 18.54 -2.90 7.49
CA GLU A 211 19.79 -3.31 6.89
C GLU A 211 19.47 -3.99 5.57
N THR A 212 20.36 -3.93 4.60
CA THR A 212 20.20 -4.56 3.28
C THR A 212 20.09 -6.08 3.46
N VAL A 213 18.97 -6.51 4.04
CA VAL A 213 18.67 -7.90 4.28
C VAL A 213 18.14 -8.49 2.98
N ASP A 214 18.72 -9.58 2.54
CA ASP A 214 18.17 -10.32 1.41
C ASP A 214 16.83 -10.96 1.82
N VAL A 215 15.76 -10.41 1.30
CA VAL A 215 14.41 -10.93 1.55
C VAL A 215 14.07 -11.94 0.47
N PRO A 216 13.85 -13.21 0.82
CA PRO A 216 13.46 -14.21 -0.16
C PRO A 216 12.12 -13.86 -0.82
N LEU A 217 12.06 -13.93 -2.15
CA LEU A 217 10.84 -13.67 -2.93
C LEU A 217 10.13 -14.99 -3.24
N LYS A 218 9.40 -15.49 -2.29
CA LYS A 218 8.62 -16.72 -2.43
C LYS A 218 7.33 -16.64 -1.61
N ALA A 219 6.40 -17.53 -1.87
CA ALA A 219 5.14 -17.62 -1.14
C ALA A 219 5.35 -17.55 0.37
N GLY A 220 4.62 -16.66 1.05
CA GLY A 220 4.76 -16.37 2.48
C GLY A 220 5.69 -15.20 2.84
N SER A 221 6.50 -14.68 1.90
CA SER A 221 7.34 -13.50 2.14
C SER A 221 6.51 -12.24 2.38
N GLY A 222 7.07 -11.28 3.13
CA GLY A 222 6.47 -9.96 3.30
C GLY A 222 6.42 -9.21 1.96
N LEU A 223 5.25 -8.70 1.62
CA LEU A 223 4.98 -7.89 0.43
C LEU A 223 4.51 -6.51 0.86
N GLY A 224 5.17 -5.46 0.40
CA GLY A 224 4.77 -4.08 0.62
C GLY A 224 4.26 -3.41 -0.64
N VAL A 225 3.37 -2.43 -0.48
CA VAL A 225 3.02 -1.46 -1.51
C VAL A 225 3.40 -0.07 -0.98
N GLN A 226 4.37 0.55 -1.62
CA GLN A 226 4.94 1.80 -1.15
C GLN A 226 4.15 2.98 -1.68
N LEU A 227 3.54 3.75 -0.78
CA LEU A 227 2.74 4.94 -1.10
C LEU A 227 3.59 6.21 -1.13
N ILE A 228 4.57 6.27 -0.22
CA ILE A 228 5.54 7.37 -0.09
C ILE A 228 6.91 6.75 0.15
N SER A 229 7.95 7.28 -0.50
CA SER A 229 9.36 6.94 -0.30
C SER A 229 10.21 8.22 -0.24
N GLY A 230 11.46 8.09 0.20
CA GLY A 230 12.41 9.19 0.39
C GLY A 230 12.73 9.39 1.87
N ASP A 231 12.87 10.64 2.32
CA ASP A 231 13.20 10.98 3.71
C ASP A 231 12.15 10.47 4.72
N ARG A 232 10.94 10.18 4.26
CA ARG A 232 9.88 9.49 5.00
C ARG A 232 9.28 8.39 4.14
N SER A 233 8.72 7.39 4.80
CA SER A 233 8.14 6.24 4.10
C SER A 233 6.74 5.91 4.63
N ALA A 234 5.83 5.60 3.71
CA ALA A 234 4.52 5.03 4.01
C ALA A 234 4.33 3.79 3.14
N THR A 235 4.26 2.61 3.78
CA THR A 235 4.19 1.33 3.07
C THR A 235 3.07 0.47 3.62
N ALA A 236 2.14 0.08 2.77
CA ALA A 236 1.11 -0.90 3.09
C ALA A 236 1.74 -2.29 3.16
N VAL A 237 1.49 -3.03 4.26
CA VAL A 237 2.15 -4.30 4.57
C VAL A 237 1.17 -5.46 4.43
N GLY A 238 1.57 -6.47 3.67
CA GLY A 238 0.87 -7.74 3.48
C GLY A 238 1.84 -8.89 3.24
N THR A 239 1.34 -9.94 2.59
CA THR A 239 2.09 -11.17 2.33
C THR A 239 1.95 -11.58 0.88
N LEU A 240 3.03 -12.10 0.31
CA LEU A 240 3.09 -12.66 -1.03
C LEU A 240 2.45 -14.04 -1.04
N THR A 241 1.42 -14.23 -1.86
CA THR A 241 0.69 -15.52 -1.94
C THR A 241 1.36 -16.48 -2.91
N TRP A 242 1.64 -15.99 -4.10
CA TRP A 242 2.18 -16.79 -5.20
C TRP A 242 3.01 -15.96 -6.16
N THR A 243 4.00 -16.59 -6.78
CA THR A 243 4.80 -16.01 -7.87
C THR A 243 5.30 -17.12 -8.79
N ASP A 244 5.42 -16.81 -10.08
CA ASP A 244 6.13 -17.62 -11.08
C ASP A 244 7.54 -17.07 -11.41
N GLY A 245 8.00 -16.08 -10.64
CA GLY A 245 9.26 -15.36 -10.84
C GLY A 245 9.13 -14.07 -11.66
N GLU A 246 8.16 -13.98 -12.57
CA GLU A 246 7.84 -12.76 -13.31
C GLU A 246 6.62 -12.03 -12.73
N ARG A 247 5.56 -12.78 -12.43
CA ARG A 247 4.29 -12.26 -11.90
C ARG A 247 4.11 -12.64 -10.46
N PHE A 248 3.35 -11.86 -9.74
CA PHE A 248 3.01 -12.18 -8.36
C PHE A 248 1.57 -11.79 -8.03
N VAL A 249 0.99 -12.46 -7.02
CA VAL A 249 -0.27 -12.08 -6.39
C VAL A 249 -0.11 -12.12 -4.88
N GLY A 250 -0.77 -11.19 -4.19
CA GLY A 250 -0.73 -11.09 -2.73
C GLY A 250 -1.99 -10.47 -2.14
N PHE A 251 -2.00 -10.27 -0.83
CA PHE A 251 -3.04 -9.68 0.00
C PHE A 251 -4.34 -10.50 0.10
N GLY A 252 -4.79 -11.18 -0.95
CA GLY A 252 -6.02 -11.97 -0.93
C GLY A 252 -7.31 -11.16 -0.87
N HIS A 253 -7.23 -9.84 -0.79
CA HIS A 253 -8.33 -8.88 -0.82
C HIS A 253 -7.85 -7.59 -1.49
N PRO A 254 -8.76 -6.68 -1.89
CA PRO A 254 -8.34 -5.40 -2.45
C PRO A 254 -7.65 -4.53 -1.40
N MET A 255 -6.65 -3.76 -1.81
CA MET A 255 -6.07 -2.70 -0.99
C MET A 255 -6.95 -1.45 -1.01
N MET A 256 -7.13 -0.83 -2.17
CA MET A 256 -8.01 0.32 -2.40
C MET A 256 -9.15 0.03 -3.38
N HIS A 257 -9.15 -1.14 -4.03
CA HIS A 257 -10.15 -1.57 -5.01
C HIS A 257 -10.22 -0.68 -6.27
N ILE A 258 -9.08 -0.19 -6.71
CA ILE A 258 -8.99 0.79 -7.80
C ILE A 258 -8.85 0.17 -9.19
N GLY A 259 -8.80 -1.15 -9.28
CA GLY A 259 -8.68 -1.84 -10.57
C GLY A 259 -7.25 -1.82 -11.13
N SER A 260 -7.08 -1.31 -12.36
CA SER A 260 -5.75 -1.11 -12.93
C SER A 260 -5.04 0.04 -12.25
N THR A 261 -3.78 -0.17 -11.87
CA THR A 261 -2.97 0.79 -11.11
C THR A 261 -1.50 0.68 -11.49
N GLU A 262 -0.67 1.53 -10.93
CA GLU A 262 0.78 1.48 -11.04
C GLU A 262 1.36 1.96 -9.72
N MET A 263 1.77 1.01 -8.87
CA MET A 263 2.33 1.31 -7.56
C MET A 263 3.57 0.45 -7.30
N PRO A 264 4.61 0.99 -6.63
CA PRO A 264 5.80 0.21 -6.29
C PRO A 264 5.47 -0.95 -5.36
N ALA A 265 5.88 -2.16 -5.73
CA ALA A 265 5.94 -3.31 -4.85
C ALA A 265 7.30 -3.38 -4.18
N THR A 266 7.34 -3.67 -2.88
CA THR A 266 8.57 -3.78 -2.09
C THR A 266 8.59 -5.08 -1.29
N SER A 267 9.77 -5.55 -0.94
CA SER A 267 9.93 -6.52 0.13
C SER A 267 9.74 -5.84 1.49
N VAL A 268 9.35 -6.61 2.50
CA VAL A 268 9.10 -6.12 3.86
C VAL A 268 9.93 -6.88 4.86
N TYR A 269 10.56 -6.15 5.78
CA TYR A 269 11.11 -6.66 7.03
C TYR A 269 10.08 -6.46 8.15
N VAL A 270 9.73 -7.52 8.87
CA VAL A 270 8.79 -7.47 10.00
C VAL A 270 9.57 -7.30 11.29
N HIS A 271 9.49 -6.13 11.91
CA HIS A 271 10.19 -5.86 13.17
C HIS A 271 9.59 -6.67 14.32
N GLN A 272 8.25 -6.65 14.42
CA GLN A 272 7.51 -7.25 15.51
C GLN A 272 6.05 -7.46 15.14
N ILE A 273 5.41 -8.44 15.75
CA ILE A 273 3.95 -8.49 15.87
C ILE A 273 3.55 -7.70 17.10
N ILE A 274 2.61 -6.79 16.94
CA ILE A 274 2.03 -6.03 18.04
C ILE A 274 0.68 -6.64 18.39
N PRO A 275 0.58 -7.39 19.50
CA PRO A 275 -0.68 -7.88 20.00
C PRO A 275 -1.58 -6.70 20.40
N ASN A 276 -2.84 -6.72 19.99
CA ASN A 276 -3.80 -5.68 20.30
C ASN A 276 -5.18 -6.31 20.51
N GLN A 277 -5.99 -5.76 21.41
CA GLN A 277 -7.32 -6.30 21.70
C GLN A 277 -8.29 -6.16 20.53
N ILE A 278 -8.13 -5.10 19.71
CA ILE A 278 -9.00 -4.86 18.57
C ILE A 278 -8.45 -5.55 17.33
N ASN A 279 -7.17 -5.35 17.03
CA ASN A 279 -6.57 -5.80 15.79
C ASN A 279 -5.04 -5.89 15.91
N SER A 280 -4.53 -7.08 16.17
CA SER A 280 -3.08 -7.32 16.16
C SER A 280 -2.52 -7.07 14.76
N PHE A 281 -1.29 -6.55 14.66
CA PHE A 281 -0.73 -6.18 13.36
C PHE A 281 0.78 -6.43 13.28
N LYS A 282 1.26 -6.59 12.05
CA LYS A 282 2.69 -6.61 11.73
C LYS A 282 3.23 -5.18 11.69
N LEU A 283 4.19 -4.90 12.56
CA LEU A 283 5.02 -3.70 12.45
C LEU A 283 6.19 -4.02 11.51
N GLY A 284 6.23 -3.40 10.35
CA GLY A 284 7.24 -3.70 9.34
C GLY A 284 7.74 -2.45 8.61
N SER A 285 8.78 -2.61 7.81
CA SER A 285 9.33 -1.56 6.94
C SER A 285 9.64 -2.11 5.56
N ALA A 286 9.51 -1.26 4.53
CA ALA A 286 9.98 -1.59 3.20
C ALA A 286 11.52 -1.75 3.20
N VAL A 287 12.02 -2.73 2.45
CA VAL A 287 13.46 -2.98 2.33
C VAL A 287 13.96 -2.60 0.93
N ARG A 288 13.45 -3.27 -0.11
CA ARG A 288 13.86 -3.02 -1.49
C ARG A 288 12.68 -3.08 -2.45
N ALA A 289 12.79 -2.34 -3.55
CA ALA A 289 11.84 -2.45 -4.66
C ALA A 289 11.90 -3.86 -5.28
N LEU A 290 10.72 -4.43 -5.55
CA LEU A 290 10.55 -5.74 -6.18
C LEU A 290 10.03 -5.63 -7.61
N GLY A 291 9.19 -4.64 -7.86
CA GLY A 291 8.48 -4.49 -9.11
C GLY A 291 7.30 -3.54 -8.98
N THR A 292 6.27 -3.79 -9.78
CA THR A 292 5.08 -2.93 -9.87
C THR A 292 3.82 -3.73 -9.63
N VAL A 293 2.93 -3.24 -8.76
CA VAL A 293 1.53 -3.65 -8.67
C VAL A 293 0.76 -2.96 -9.78
N TYR A 294 0.13 -3.71 -10.67
CA TYR A 294 -0.65 -3.18 -11.79
C TYR A 294 -2.15 -3.51 -11.72
N GLN A 295 -2.56 -4.35 -10.75
CA GLN A 295 -3.96 -4.69 -10.49
C GLN A 295 -4.24 -4.65 -9.00
N ASP A 296 -5.36 -4.03 -8.62
CA ASP A 296 -5.93 -4.03 -7.27
C ASP A 296 -7.42 -4.40 -7.37
N ARG A 297 -7.73 -5.68 -7.13
CA ARG A 297 -9.04 -6.29 -7.41
C ARG A 297 -9.59 -7.00 -6.18
N GLN A 298 -10.85 -7.44 -6.26
CA GLN A 298 -11.57 -8.10 -5.17
C GLN A 298 -10.78 -9.27 -4.54
N ALA A 299 -10.09 -10.08 -5.35
CA ALA A 299 -9.37 -11.26 -4.90
C ALA A 299 -7.90 -10.99 -4.50
N GLY A 300 -7.42 -9.76 -4.60
CA GLY A 300 -6.05 -9.39 -4.22
C GLY A 300 -5.41 -8.35 -5.11
N ILE A 301 -4.13 -8.11 -4.84
CA ILE A 301 -3.27 -7.28 -5.68
C ILE A 301 -2.39 -8.17 -6.56
N GLY A 302 -2.23 -7.77 -7.83
CA GLY A 302 -1.37 -8.47 -8.79
C GLY A 302 -0.31 -7.55 -9.36
N GLY A 303 0.89 -8.08 -9.58
CA GLY A 303 2.02 -7.30 -10.03
C GLY A 303 3.00 -8.09 -10.89
N ARG A 304 4.06 -7.37 -11.32
CA ARG A 304 5.16 -7.91 -12.11
C ARG A 304 6.47 -7.58 -11.42
N MET A 305 7.34 -8.57 -11.30
CA MET A 305 8.68 -8.44 -10.74
C MET A 305 9.62 -7.72 -11.72
N GLY A 306 10.65 -7.06 -11.20
CA GLY A 306 11.72 -6.44 -12.00
C GLY A 306 11.28 -5.20 -12.79
N THR A 307 10.07 -4.69 -12.58
CA THR A 307 9.57 -3.45 -13.21
C THR A 307 9.64 -2.29 -12.23
N THR A 308 9.66 -1.06 -12.77
CA THR A 308 9.69 0.18 -11.97
C THR A 308 8.40 0.96 -12.19
N SER A 309 7.83 1.47 -11.09
CA SER A 309 6.67 2.36 -11.14
C SER A 309 7.13 3.82 -11.13
N ALA A 310 6.50 4.64 -11.95
CA ALA A 310 6.68 6.08 -11.87
C ALA A 310 6.05 6.62 -10.59
N MET A 311 6.79 7.46 -9.87
CA MET A 311 6.31 8.19 -8.70
C MET A 311 6.45 9.70 -8.92
N LEU A 312 5.63 10.48 -8.26
CA LEU A 312 5.66 11.94 -8.27
C LEU A 312 6.77 12.44 -7.34
N PRO A 313 7.82 13.10 -7.84
CA PRO A 313 8.81 13.74 -6.98
C PRO A 313 8.21 14.96 -6.28
N VAL A 314 8.49 15.08 -4.98
CA VAL A 314 8.08 16.18 -4.12
C VAL A 314 9.28 16.66 -3.33
N THR A 315 9.64 17.92 -3.47
CA THR A 315 10.70 18.56 -2.71
C THR A 315 10.10 19.61 -1.78
N VAL A 316 10.58 19.67 -0.54
CA VAL A 316 10.15 20.65 0.45
C VAL A 316 11.39 21.31 1.08
N ASP A 317 11.54 22.61 0.86
CA ASP A 317 12.56 23.45 1.47
C ASP A 317 11.91 24.29 2.58
N ILE A 318 12.35 24.12 3.81
CA ILE A 318 11.88 24.89 4.96
C ILE A 318 13.03 25.75 5.47
N THR A 319 12.84 27.05 5.44
CA THR A 319 13.79 28.04 5.97
C THR A 319 13.29 28.57 7.31
N SER A 320 14.14 28.48 8.34
CA SER A 320 13.92 29.08 9.66
C SER A 320 15.16 29.91 10.04
N GLY A 321 15.02 31.20 10.10
CA GLY A 321 16.16 32.11 10.28
C GLY A 321 17.17 32.03 9.12
N SER A 322 18.40 31.56 9.38
CA SER A 322 19.46 31.38 8.37
C SER A 322 19.59 29.93 7.88
N GLU A 323 18.84 28.99 8.43
CA GLU A 323 18.96 27.58 8.12
C GLU A 323 17.84 27.15 7.16
N THR A 324 18.20 26.41 6.12
CA THR A 324 17.24 25.78 5.19
C THR A 324 17.40 24.27 5.28
N ASN A 325 16.32 23.60 5.61
CA ASN A 325 16.23 22.13 5.62
C ASN A 325 15.46 21.67 4.38
N ARG A 326 16.14 20.89 3.52
CA ARG A 326 15.56 20.28 2.33
C ARG A 326 15.21 18.84 2.59
N THR A 327 13.99 18.48 2.22
CA THR A 327 13.52 17.08 2.26
C THR A 327 12.96 16.67 0.90
N GLU A 328 13.22 15.41 0.53
CA GLU A 328 12.86 14.86 -0.78
C GLU A 328 12.00 13.60 -0.62
N PHE A 329 10.95 13.54 -1.39
CA PHE A 329 9.97 12.46 -1.35
C PHE A 329 9.58 12.03 -2.77
N SER A 330 9.11 10.80 -2.87
CA SER A 330 8.39 10.32 -4.04
C SER A 330 7.04 9.75 -3.59
N VAL A 331 5.97 10.14 -4.27
CA VAL A 331 4.58 9.80 -3.91
C VAL A 331 3.93 9.08 -5.09
N ILE A 332 3.07 8.07 -4.84
CA ILE A 332 2.36 7.39 -5.91
C ILE A 332 1.47 8.34 -6.71
N HIS A 333 1.29 8.05 -8.00
CA HIS A 333 0.31 8.71 -8.84
C HIS A 333 -1.08 8.10 -8.66
N HIS A 334 -1.94 8.75 -7.88
CA HIS A 334 -3.34 8.37 -7.72
C HIS A 334 -4.21 9.63 -7.60
N ARG A 335 -5.29 9.68 -8.36
CA ARG A 335 -6.15 10.87 -8.48
C ARG A 335 -6.52 11.51 -7.14
N ASP A 336 -7.03 10.70 -6.21
CA ASP A 336 -7.54 11.21 -4.93
C ASP A 336 -6.50 11.13 -3.80
N MET A 337 -5.57 10.15 -3.87
CA MET A 337 -4.59 9.95 -2.79
C MET A 337 -3.38 10.86 -2.92
N THR A 338 -2.89 11.14 -4.13
CA THR A 338 -1.67 11.94 -4.32
C THR A 338 -1.71 13.29 -3.59
N PRO A 339 -2.78 14.12 -3.71
CA PRO A 339 -2.84 15.38 -2.97
C PRO A 339 -2.76 15.20 -1.44
N ILE A 340 -3.39 14.14 -0.90
CA ILE A 340 -3.40 13.87 0.54
C ILE A 340 -2.03 13.40 1.02
N LEU A 341 -1.37 12.52 0.24
CA LEU A 341 -0.02 12.07 0.53
C LEU A 341 0.98 13.23 0.49
N VAL A 342 0.88 14.10 -0.51
CA VAL A 342 1.69 15.34 -0.62
C VAL A 342 1.43 16.28 0.56
N ARG A 343 0.17 16.47 0.95
CA ARG A 343 -0.17 17.24 2.15
C ARG A 343 0.51 16.69 3.40
N SER A 344 0.51 15.37 3.57
CA SER A 344 1.07 14.72 4.75
C SER A 344 2.59 14.88 4.84
N VAL A 345 3.31 14.77 3.70
CA VAL A 345 4.77 15.02 3.71
C VAL A 345 5.07 16.49 3.97
N LEU A 346 4.27 17.43 3.43
CA LEU A 346 4.43 18.85 3.68
C LEU A 346 4.23 19.22 5.16
N ILE A 347 3.15 18.73 5.80
CA ILE A 347 2.93 18.89 7.24
C ILE A 347 4.13 18.38 8.01
N SER A 348 4.55 17.15 7.73
CA SER A 348 5.62 16.50 8.46
C SER A 348 6.97 17.21 8.26
N ALA A 349 7.25 17.76 7.09
CA ALA A 349 8.43 18.57 6.83
C ALA A 349 8.40 19.87 7.64
N MET A 350 7.29 20.60 7.62
CA MET A 350 7.12 21.83 8.40
C MET A 350 7.26 21.58 9.91
N GLU A 351 6.64 20.54 10.46
CA GLU A 351 6.72 20.23 11.89
C GLU A 351 8.08 19.70 12.33
N SER A 352 8.91 19.19 11.40
CA SER A 352 10.28 18.74 11.72
C SER A 352 11.31 19.84 11.70
N ALA A 353 11.05 20.93 10.99
CA ALA A 353 11.98 22.04 10.78
C ALA A 353 12.02 23.05 11.93
N GLU A 354 11.85 22.62 13.14
CA GLU A 354 11.77 23.33 14.43
C GLU A 354 10.40 23.82 14.88
N LYS A 355 10.01 23.34 16.08
CA LYS A 355 9.15 23.95 17.11
C LYS A 355 7.98 24.84 16.64
N ILE A 356 7.33 24.49 15.52
CA ILE A 356 6.07 25.16 15.15
C ILE A 356 4.92 24.60 16.02
N THR A 357 5.17 24.47 17.32
CA THR A 357 4.13 24.22 18.30
C THR A 357 3.80 25.55 18.92
N GLY A 358 2.75 26.21 18.42
CA GLY A 358 2.33 27.52 18.90
C GLY A 358 2.11 28.52 17.76
N ASP A 359 2.14 29.80 18.14
CA ASP A 359 1.92 30.89 17.22
C ASP A 359 3.10 31.06 16.25
N ALA A 360 2.85 30.85 14.97
CA ALA A 360 3.84 30.97 13.90
C ALA A 360 3.29 31.81 12.75
N ALA A 361 4.19 32.40 11.99
CA ALA A 361 3.89 32.96 10.67
C ALA A 361 4.74 32.23 9.64
N LEU A 362 4.15 31.91 8.50
CA LEU A 362 4.86 31.26 7.41
C LEU A 362 4.45 31.85 6.04
N SER A 363 5.44 32.08 5.19
CA SER A 363 5.22 32.33 3.75
C SER A 363 5.48 31.03 3.02
N LEU A 364 4.50 30.51 2.27
CA LEU A 364 4.58 29.27 1.50
C LEU A 364 4.50 29.59 0.01
N ARG A 365 5.55 29.26 -0.72
CA ARG A 365 5.56 29.24 -2.18
C ARG A 365 5.46 27.80 -2.66
N ALA A 366 4.58 27.57 -3.64
CA ALA A 366 4.43 26.28 -4.31
C ALA A 366 4.64 26.41 -5.82
N THR A 367 5.41 25.48 -6.36
CA THR A 367 5.61 25.31 -7.80
C THR A 367 5.19 23.89 -8.16
N ILE A 368 4.11 23.77 -8.96
CA ILE A 368 3.58 22.51 -9.45
C ILE A 368 3.89 22.42 -10.94
N ALA A 369 4.88 21.65 -11.33
CA ALA A 369 5.25 21.43 -12.72
C ALA A 369 4.29 20.41 -13.35
N LEU A 370 3.93 20.63 -14.59
CA LEU A 370 3.06 19.78 -15.38
C LEU A 370 3.87 19.10 -16.50
N ARG A 371 3.47 17.90 -16.89
CA ARG A 371 4.15 17.14 -17.98
C ARG A 371 4.16 17.84 -19.33
N ASN A 372 3.26 18.80 -19.55
CA ASN A 372 3.21 19.60 -20.76
C ASN A 372 4.21 20.79 -20.76
N GLY A 373 5.06 20.90 -19.74
CA GLY A 373 6.05 21.96 -19.58
C GLY A 373 5.51 23.26 -18.96
N GLN A 374 4.23 23.33 -18.62
CA GLN A 374 3.65 24.45 -17.87
C GLN A 374 3.87 24.27 -16.36
N SER A 375 3.73 25.35 -15.60
CA SER A 375 3.74 25.30 -14.12
C SER A 375 2.57 26.12 -13.56
N VAL A 376 2.15 25.72 -12.35
CA VAL A 376 1.26 26.51 -11.49
C VAL A 376 2.10 26.98 -10.31
N GLU A 377 2.21 28.29 -10.18
CA GLU A 377 2.99 28.92 -9.11
C GLU A 377 2.07 29.83 -8.29
N TYR A 378 2.24 29.78 -6.98
CA TYR A 378 1.58 30.70 -6.07
C TYR A 378 2.39 30.87 -4.78
N GLU A 379 2.16 31.98 -4.10
CA GLU A 379 2.72 32.28 -2.80
C GLU A 379 1.61 32.80 -1.89
N GLN A 380 1.57 32.28 -0.65
CA GLN A 380 0.58 32.70 0.34
C GLN A 380 1.24 32.81 1.73
N PHE A 381 0.66 33.69 2.53
CA PHE A 381 1.10 33.96 3.88
C PHE A 381 0.06 33.46 4.90
N TYR A 382 0.54 32.77 5.93
CA TYR A 382 -0.27 32.21 7.00
C TYR A 382 0.28 32.67 8.35
N SER A 383 -0.60 32.90 9.32
CA SER A 383 -0.20 33.26 10.67
C SER A 383 -1.20 32.75 11.70
N GLY A 384 -0.71 32.17 12.80
CA GLY A 384 -1.52 31.63 13.88
C GLY A 384 -1.06 30.26 14.36
N SER A 385 -1.71 29.72 15.38
CA SER A 385 -1.36 28.44 15.99
C SER A 385 -1.57 27.20 15.10
N SER A 386 -2.33 27.34 14.01
CA SER A 386 -2.61 26.28 13.04
C SER A 386 -2.07 26.59 11.65
N ALA A 387 -1.13 27.54 11.53
CA ALA A 387 -0.63 28.04 10.24
C ALA A 387 -0.15 26.90 9.33
N ALA A 388 0.63 25.94 9.83
CA ALA A 388 1.14 24.81 9.06
C ALA A 388 0.03 23.88 8.55
N LEU A 389 -1.01 23.60 9.36
CA LEU A 389 -2.13 22.74 8.97
C LEU A 389 -3.00 23.39 7.89
N VAL A 390 -3.27 24.71 8.03
CA VAL A 390 -4.04 25.47 7.05
C VAL A 390 -3.25 25.59 5.76
N ALA A 391 -1.99 26.01 5.83
CA ALA A 391 -1.10 26.13 4.68
C ALA A 391 -1.01 24.82 3.88
N SER A 392 -0.81 23.70 4.57
CA SER A 392 -0.74 22.39 3.89
C SER A 392 -2.04 21.97 3.21
N ALA A 393 -3.20 22.32 3.80
CA ALA A 393 -4.49 22.02 3.21
C ALA A 393 -4.77 22.82 1.95
N GLU A 394 -4.39 24.10 1.96
CA GLU A 394 -4.56 25.00 0.79
C GLU A 394 -3.50 24.71 -0.29
N ALA A 395 -2.27 24.37 0.10
CA ALA A 395 -1.15 24.06 -0.78
C ALA A 395 -1.45 22.96 -1.80
N VAL A 396 -2.28 22.01 -1.47
CA VAL A 396 -2.62 20.89 -2.36
C VAL A 396 -3.90 21.11 -3.19
N GLN A 397 -4.63 22.20 -2.97
CA GLN A 397 -5.88 22.47 -3.70
C GLN A 397 -5.70 22.56 -5.23
N PRO A 398 -4.63 23.18 -5.78
CA PRO A 398 -4.39 23.15 -7.22
C PRO A 398 -4.20 21.72 -7.74
N MET A 399 -3.54 20.85 -6.98
CA MET A 399 -3.40 19.43 -7.37
C MET A 399 -4.74 18.70 -7.40
N VAL A 400 -5.64 18.99 -6.43
CA VAL A 400 -7.01 18.46 -6.41
C VAL A 400 -7.78 18.94 -7.64
N ALA A 401 -7.66 20.21 -7.97
CA ALA A 401 -8.31 20.79 -9.16
C ALA A 401 -7.79 20.15 -10.45
N ILE A 402 -6.47 19.99 -10.59
CA ILE A 402 -5.82 19.32 -11.73
C ILE A 402 -6.32 17.86 -11.83
N ALA A 403 -6.29 17.11 -10.73
CA ALA A 403 -6.71 15.71 -10.69
C ALA A 403 -8.19 15.52 -11.06
N ARG A 404 -9.05 16.50 -10.79
CA ARG A 404 -10.49 16.52 -11.11
C ARG A 404 -10.81 17.20 -12.43
N SER A 405 -9.81 17.77 -13.09
CA SER A 405 -10.01 18.46 -14.37
C SER A 405 -10.60 17.52 -15.43
N PRO A 406 -11.61 17.97 -16.18
CA PRO A 406 -12.15 17.20 -17.30
C PRO A 406 -11.23 17.23 -18.53
N PHE A 407 -10.20 18.10 -18.52
CA PHE A 407 -9.26 18.23 -19.63
C PHE A 407 -8.22 17.10 -19.58
N THR A 408 -7.93 16.53 -20.74
CA THR A 408 -6.91 15.50 -20.90
C THR A 408 -5.52 16.10 -21.05
N GLY A 409 -4.48 15.35 -20.63
CA GLY A 409 -3.09 15.77 -20.82
C GLY A 409 -2.56 16.75 -19.77
N ILE A 410 -3.33 17.03 -18.71
CA ILE A 410 -2.86 17.83 -17.59
C ILE A 410 -2.50 16.87 -16.45
N GLU A 411 -1.23 16.53 -16.35
CA GLU A 411 -0.70 15.65 -15.29
C GLU A 411 0.41 16.39 -14.56
N VAL A 412 0.43 16.26 -13.22
CA VAL A 412 1.50 16.78 -12.38
C VAL A 412 2.77 15.93 -12.60
N ASP A 413 3.88 16.59 -12.86
CA ASP A 413 5.19 15.98 -13.09
C ASP A 413 6.08 16.04 -11.85
N SER A 414 6.09 17.18 -11.17
CA SER A 414 6.79 17.37 -9.89
C SER A 414 6.14 18.48 -9.06
N VAL A 415 6.44 18.47 -7.76
CA VAL A 415 5.97 19.51 -6.83
C VAL A 415 7.14 19.98 -5.98
N HIS A 416 7.28 21.31 -5.88
CA HIS A 416 8.25 21.95 -5.00
C HIS A 416 7.55 22.94 -4.09
N PHE A 417 7.78 22.81 -2.79
CA PHE A 417 7.36 23.76 -1.77
C PHE A 417 8.56 24.43 -1.14
N ALA A 418 8.50 25.76 -1.00
CA ALA A 418 9.47 26.54 -0.24
C ALA A 418 8.71 27.33 0.82
N ALA A 419 9.03 27.12 2.10
CA ALA A 419 8.40 27.81 3.21
C ALA A 419 9.43 28.57 4.04
N ASP A 420 9.16 29.84 4.35
CA ASP A 420 9.88 30.67 5.32
C ASP A 420 9.04 30.74 6.59
N VAL A 421 9.58 30.23 7.69
CA VAL A 421 8.88 30.07 8.95
C VAL A 421 9.45 31.01 10.00
N ARG A 422 8.58 31.70 10.75
CA ARG A 422 8.95 32.65 11.82
C ARG A 422 8.16 32.34 13.09
N GLU A 423 8.85 32.30 14.22
CA GLU A 423 8.26 32.02 15.54
C GLU A 423 7.58 33.27 16.15
N GLN A 424 6.78 33.97 15.36
CA GLN A 424 6.03 35.13 15.84
C GLN A 424 4.73 35.32 15.07
N LEU A 425 3.74 35.84 15.77
CA LEU A 425 2.51 36.24 15.09
C LEU A 425 2.79 37.49 14.23
N SER A 426 2.36 37.43 13.00
CA SER A 426 2.31 38.59 12.09
C SER A 426 0.87 38.75 11.61
N GLN A 427 0.05 39.36 12.45
CA GLN A 427 -1.37 39.56 12.18
C GLN A 427 -1.71 41.04 12.31
N ALA A 428 -2.55 41.53 11.41
CA ALA A 428 -3.20 42.82 11.51
C ALA A 428 -4.73 42.60 11.46
N ARG A 429 -5.45 43.36 12.24
CA ARG A 429 -6.92 43.36 12.24
C ARG A 429 -7.43 44.67 11.67
N ILE A 430 -8.26 44.59 10.63
CA ILE A 430 -9.00 45.75 10.17
C ILE A 430 -10.01 46.11 11.24
N THR A 431 -9.82 47.23 11.92
CA THR A 431 -10.70 47.69 12.99
C THR A 431 -11.83 48.61 12.49
N GLY A 432 -11.76 49.06 11.24
CA GLY A 432 -12.80 49.83 10.63
C GLY A 432 -12.46 50.21 9.18
N VAL A 433 -13.46 50.34 8.38
CA VAL A 433 -13.35 50.87 7.01
C VAL A 433 -14.17 52.17 6.98
N ARG A 434 -13.56 53.25 6.52
CA ARG A 434 -14.22 54.54 6.36
C ARG A 434 -14.16 54.94 4.91
N LEU A 435 -15.30 55.25 4.33
CA LEU A 435 -15.38 55.79 3.00
C LEU A 435 -15.18 57.33 3.04
N SER A 436 -14.48 57.89 2.07
CA SER A 436 -14.29 59.34 1.90
C SER A 436 -15.60 60.10 1.68
N ASN A 437 -16.63 59.39 1.26
CA ASN A 437 -17.96 59.98 1.05
C ASN A 437 -19.05 59.01 1.60
N ALA A 438 -20.00 59.52 2.38
CA ALA A 438 -21.11 58.76 2.94
C ALA A 438 -22.20 58.44 1.88
N GLN A 439 -22.24 59.15 0.73
CA GLN A 439 -23.19 58.89 -0.35
C GLN A 439 -22.46 58.26 -1.54
N LEU A 440 -22.70 56.95 -1.75
CA LEU A 440 -22.16 56.22 -2.89
C LEU A 440 -23.06 56.40 -4.13
N ARG A 441 -22.45 56.64 -5.30
CA ARG A 441 -23.15 56.66 -6.60
C ARG A 441 -22.57 55.56 -7.49
N ALA A 442 -23.45 54.83 -8.16
CA ALA A 442 -23.04 53.77 -9.08
C ALA A 442 -22.12 54.31 -10.18
N GLY A 443 -21.01 53.61 -10.45
CA GLY A 443 -20.04 53.98 -11.46
C GLY A 443 -18.98 55.02 -11.06
N GLN A 444 -18.97 55.49 -9.80
CA GLN A 444 -17.91 56.36 -9.28
C GLN A 444 -16.89 55.58 -8.46
N GLN A 445 -15.62 56.01 -8.52
CA GLN A 445 -14.54 55.49 -7.66
C GLN A 445 -14.50 56.33 -6.37
N TYR A 446 -14.30 55.65 -5.27
CA TYR A 446 -14.17 56.24 -3.91
C TYR A 446 -12.91 55.77 -3.27
N GLU A 447 -12.26 56.60 -2.49
CA GLU A 447 -11.13 56.21 -1.60
C GLU A 447 -11.70 55.61 -0.31
N VAL A 448 -11.02 54.56 0.15
CA VAL A 448 -11.33 53.76 1.35
C VAL A 448 -10.28 54.00 2.40
#